data_31832fad475f88b64e7d4e9e3c95c859
#
_entry.id   31832fad475f88b64e7d4e9e3c95c859
#
_cell.length_a   1.000
_cell.length_b   1.000
_cell.length_c   1.000
_cell.angle_alpha   90.00
_cell.angle_beta   90.00
_cell.angle_gamma   90.00
#
_symmetry.space_group_name_H-M   'P 1'
#
loop_
_entity.id
_entity.type
_entity.pdbx_description
1 polymer ?
#
loop_
_entity_poly.entity_id
_entity_poly.type
_entity_poly.pdbx_seq_one_letter_code
_entity_poly.pdbx_strand_id
1 'polypeptide(L)'
;MFKYAIVRTPAPTLVSGITSSPELGAPDYEKALQQHRDYIRALEACNVNVTILEPDERYPDSCFIEDVAVCTPAFAMITSPGAASRKGEEDKITGVLADYYD
;
A
#
# COMPACT_ATOMS: atom_id res chain seq x y z
N MET A 1 -0.21 7.68 -19.20
CA MET A 1 0.49 8.23 -18.01
C MET A 1 -0.46 8.25 -16.84
N PHE A 2 -0.03 7.74 -15.69
CA PHE A 2 -0.85 7.74 -14.48
C PHE A 2 -0.92 9.14 -13.89
N LYS A 3 -2.14 9.55 -13.48
CA LYS A 3 -2.40 10.87 -12.89
C LYS A 3 -2.68 10.78 -11.39
N TYR A 4 -3.07 9.61 -10.92
CA TYR A 4 -3.48 9.38 -9.53
C TYR A 4 -2.75 8.17 -8.97
N ALA A 5 -2.36 8.25 -7.70
CA ALA A 5 -1.78 7.13 -6.97
C ALA A 5 -2.43 7.05 -5.59
N ILE A 6 -2.62 5.84 -5.11
CA ILE A 6 -3.10 5.58 -3.77
C ILE A 6 -1.97 4.87 -3.04
N VAL A 7 -1.59 5.39 -1.88
CA VAL A 7 -0.55 4.79 -1.05
C VAL A 7 -1.09 4.60 0.36
N ARG A 8 -0.55 3.65 1.09
CA ARG A 8 -0.85 3.49 2.52
C ARG A 8 0.42 3.63 3.33
N THR A 9 0.35 4.47 4.35
CA THR A 9 1.47 4.68 5.27
C THR A 9 1.81 3.37 5.98
N PRO A 10 3.10 3.00 6.09
CA PRO A 10 3.49 1.81 6.85
C PRO A 10 3.05 1.91 8.31
N ALA A 11 2.58 0.79 8.86
CA ALA A 11 2.22 0.67 10.27
C ALA A 11 3.42 0.18 11.08
N PRO A 12 3.47 0.43 12.42
CA PRO A 12 4.55 -0.10 13.25
C PRO A 12 4.68 -1.63 13.17
N THR A 13 3.61 -2.34 12.87
CA THR A 13 3.61 -3.79 12.71
C THR A 13 4.36 -4.27 11.48
N LEU A 14 4.82 -3.36 10.60
CA LEU A 14 5.64 -3.70 9.43
C LEU A 14 6.83 -4.59 9.81
N VAL A 15 7.39 -4.42 11.00
CA VAL A 15 8.52 -5.22 11.47
C VAL A 15 8.19 -6.72 11.54
N SER A 16 6.91 -7.08 11.59
CA SER A 16 6.42 -8.46 11.60
C SER A 16 5.94 -8.93 10.22
N GLY A 17 6.22 -8.16 9.17
CA GLY A 17 5.80 -8.47 7.81
C GLY A 17 6.44 -9.73 7.24
N ILE A 18 5.88 -10.22 6.15
CA ILE A 18 6.36 -11.41 5.45
C ILE A 18 7.73 -11.13 4.83
N THR A 19 8.67 -12.05 5.00
CA THR A 19 9.97 -11.97 4.35
C THR A 19 10.43 -13.34 3.88
N SER A 20 11.09 -13.36 2.72
CA SER A 20 11.79 -14.54 2.21
C SER A 20 13.26 -14.56 2.63
N SER A 21 13.72 -13.52 3.33
CA SER A 21 15.12 -13.34 3.73
C SER A 21 15.21 -12.97 5.21
N PRO A 22 14.76 -13.87 6.14
CA PRO A 22 14.75 -13.57 7.56
C PRO A 22 16.13 -13.30 8.14
N GLU A 23 17.19 -13.76 7.48
CA GLU A 23 18.58 -13.54 7.88
C GLU A 23 18.99 -12.07 7.79
N LEU A 24 18.26 -11.25 7.05
CA LEU A 24 18.53 -9.81 6.95
C LEU A 24 17.98 -9.02 8.13
N GLY A 25 17.21 -9.67 9.00
CA GLY A 25 16.56 -9.03 10.14
C GLY A 25 15.25 -8.33 9.79
N ALA A 26 14.66 -7.70 10.80
CA ALA A 26 13.41 -6.94 10.62
C ALA A 26 13.69 -5.56 10.03
N PRO A 27 12.73 -4.98 9.29
CA PRO A 27 12.90 -3.61 8.78
C PRO A 27 12.87 -2.60 9.93
N ASP A 28 13.52 -1.46 9.67
CA ASP A 28 13.49 -0.31 10.58
C ASP A 28 12.24 0.52 10.24
N TYR A 29 11.29 0.59 11.17
CA TYR A 29 10.02 1.27 10.96
C TYR A 29 10.20 2.77 10.66
N GLU A 30 11.04 3.45 11.44
CA GLU A 30 11.26 4.90 11.26
C GLU A 30 11.88 5.20 9.89
N LYS A 31 12.83 4.35 9.48
CA LYS A 31 13.43 4.46 8.15
C LYS A 31 12.40 4.19 7.05
N ALA A 32 11.52 3.21 7.25
CA ALA A 32 10.47 2.91 6.30
C ALA A 32 9.51 4.09 6.14
N LEU A 33 9.15 4.75 7.24
CA LEU A 33 8.31 5.95 7.19
C LEU A 33 8.97 7.07 6.40
N GLN A 34 10.27 7.30 6.61
CA GLN A 34 10.99 8.34 5.89
C GLN A 34 11.08 8.01 4.40
N GLN A 35 11.39 6.77 4.06
CA GLN A 35 11.45 6.32 2.67
C GLN A 35 10.09 6.44 1.99
N HIS A 36 9.01 6.15 2.71
CA HIS A 36 7.66 6.29 2.18
C HIS A 36 7.32 7.76 1.89
N ARG A 37 7.69 8.68 2.79
CA ARG A 37 7.52 10.12 2.55
C ARG A 37 8.30 10.58 1.31
N ASP A 38 9.52 10.09 1.16
CA ASP A 38 10.36 10.44 0.00
C ASP A 38 9.75 9.91 -1.30
N TYR A 39 9.18 8.71 -1.27
CA TYR A 39 8.47 8.13 -2.40
C TYR A 39 7.26 8.97 -2.80
N ILE A 40 6.46 9.42 -1.82
CA ILE A 40 5.31 10.28 -2.08
C ILE A 40 5.75 11.59 -2.75
N ARG A 41 6.81 12.22 -2.23
CA ARG A 41 7.36 13.45 -2.82
C ARG A 41 7.80 13.23 -4.26
N ALA A 42 8.42 12.09 -4.55
CA ALA A 42 8.84 11.76 -5.90
C ALA A 42 7.64 11.63 -6.85
N LEU A 43 6.56 10.99 -6.40
CA LEU A 43 5.33 10.89 -7.19
C LEU A 43 4.73 12.26 -7.46
N GLU A 44 4.67 13.11 -6.43
CA GLU A 44 4.14 14.47 -6.58
C GLU A 44 4.98 15.33 -7.51
N ALA A 45 6.30 15.15 -7.47
CA ALA A 45 7.21 15.84 -8.40
C ALA A 45 6.98 15.42 -9.86
N CYS A 46 6.41 14.24 -10.07
CA CYS A 46 6.00 13.75 -11.41
C CYS A 46 4.58 14.17 -11.77
N ASN A 47 3.98 15.11 -11.03
CA ASN A 47 2.61 15.60 -11.24
C ASN A 47 1.55 14.52 -11.02
N VAL A 48 1.81 13.58 -10.12
CA VAL A 48 0.83 12.58 -9.71
C VAL A 48 0.11 13.07 -8.46
N ASN A 49 -1.23 12.99 -8.47
CA ASN A 49 -2.03 13.29 -7.29
C ASN A 49 -2.05 12.06 -6.39
N VAL A 50 -1.53 12.19 -5.17
CA VAL A 50 -1.38 11.06 -4.25
C VAL A 50 -2.43 11.12 -3.16
N THR A 51 -3.19 10.03 -3.01
CA THR A 51 -4.10 9.82 -1.89
C THR A 51 -3.37 8.95 -0.87
N ILE A 52 -3.21 9.46 0.35
CA ILE A 52 -2.45 8.80 1.42
C ILE A 52 -3.45 8.19 2.40
N LEU A 53 -3.44 6.88 2.53
CA LEU A 53 -4.31 6.17 3.46
C LEU A 53 -3.63 5.99 4.82
N GLU A 54 -4.45 5.92 5.86
CA GLU A 54 -3.97 5.70 7.23
C GLU A 54 -3.27 4.35 7.37
N PRO A 55 -2.30 4.21 8.29
CA PRO A 55 -1.71 2.91 8.58
C PRO A 55 -2.77 1.93 9.07
N ASP A 56 -2.58 0.64 8.74
CA ASP A 56 -3.45 -0.41 9.24
C ASP A 56 -2.61 -1.43 10.02
N GLU A 57 -2.60 -1.29 11.33
CA GLU A 57 -1.76 -2.11 12.22
C GLU A 57 -2.17 -3.59 12.24
N ARG A 58 -3.39 -3.90 11.82
CA ARG A 58 -3.87 -5.28 11.74
C ARG A 58 -3.16 -6.08 10.65
N TYR A 59 -2.58 -5.38 9.67
CA TYR A 59 -1.96 -6.01 8.50
C TYR A 59 -0.55 -5.45 8.32
N PRO A 60 0.48 -6.18 8.78
CA PRO A 60 1.87 -5.72 8.72
C PRO A 60 2.35 -5.32 7.33
N ASP A 61 1.85 -5.98 6.28
CA ASP A 61 2.26 -5.73 4.90
C ASP A 61 1.32 -4.77 4.15
N SER A 62 0.42 -4.08 4.87
CA SER A 62 -0.62 -3.25 4.22
C SER A 62 -0.10 -2.06 3.45
N CYS A 63 1.16 -1.63 3.66
CA CYS A 63 1.75 -0.56 2.86
C CYS A 63 2.04 -1.02 1.42
N PHE A 64 2.09 -2.32 1.16
CA PHE A 64 2.23 -2.87 -0.20
C PHE A 64 0.85 -2.96 -0.85
N ILE A 65 0.24 -1.80 -1.03
CA ILE A 65 -1.16 -1.67 -1.43
C ILE A 65 -1.43 -2.12 -2.88
N GLU A 66 -0.40 -2.21 -3.70
CA GLU A 66 -0.50 -2.67 -5.07
C GLU A 66 -1.03 -4.09 -5.19
N ASP A 67 -0.91 -4.88 -4.13
CA ASP A 67 -1.33 -6.28 -4.16
C ASP A 67 -2.84 -6.48 -3.95
N VAL A 68 -3.57 -5.44 -3.51
CA VAL A 68 -5.00 -5.58 -3.19
C VAL A 68 -5.93 -5.20 -4.33
N ALA A 69 -5.39 -4.61 -5.40
CA ALA A 69 -6.20 -4.22 -6.56
C ALA A 69 -5.37 -4.14 -7.84
N VAL A 70 -5.98 -4.47 -8.96
CA VAL A 70 -5.42 -4.24 -10.29
C VAL A 70 -6.24 -3.15 -10.94
N CYS A 71 -5.61 -2.04 -11.29
CA CYS A 71 -6.27 -0.87 -11.83
C CYS A 71 -6.00 -0.72 -13.33
N THR A 72 -7.05 -0.49 -14.10
CA THR A 72 -6.97 -0.19 -15.54
C THR A 72 -7.69 1.14 -15.79
N PRO A 73 -7.58 1.73 -16.98
CA PRO A 73 -8.36 2.94 -17.29
C PRO A 73 -9.87 2.73 -17.22
N ALA A 74 -10.36 1.51 -17.42
CA ALA A 74 -11.78 1.21 -17.50
C ALA A 74 -12.39 0.68 -16.20
N PHE A 75 -11.61 -0.04 -15.41
CA PHE A 75 -12.11 -0.68 -14.18
C PHE A 75 -10.97 -1.01 -13.22
N ALA A 76 -11.33 -1.25 -11.97
CA ALA A 76 -10.42 -1.82 -10.98
C ALA A 76 -10.94 -3.18 -10.54
N MET A 77 -10.03 -4.13 -10.37
CA MET A 77 -10.33 -5.48 -9.89
C MET A 77 -9.76 -5.63 -8.48
N ILE A 78 -10.62 -5.95 -7.52
CA ILE A 78 -10.19 -6.22 -6.15
C ILE A 78 -9.65 -7.64 -6.09
N THR A 79 -8.46 -7.81 -5.53
CA THR A 79 -7.81 -9.11 -5.41
C THR A 79 -8.13 -9.76 -4.07
N SER A 80 -7.74 -11.04 -3.95
CA SER A 80 -7.77 -11.74 -2.66
C SER A 80 -6.34 -12.22 -2.38
N PRO A 81 -5.63 -11.58 -1.43
CA PRO A 81 -4.26 -11.97 -1.13
C PRO A 81 -4.14 -13.45 -0.75
N GLY A 82 -3.07 -14.09 -1.23
CA GLY A 82 -2.83 -15.51 -0.96
C GLY A 82 -2.39 -15.79 0.46
N ALA A 83 -1.57 -14.90 1.03
CA ALA A 83 -1.06 -15.07 2.39
C ALA A 83 -2.16 -14.84 3.43
N ALA A 84 -2.29 -15.77 4.38
CA ALA A 84 -3.33 -15.68 5.42
C ALA A 84 -3.23 -14.37 6.23
N SER A 85 -2.01 -13.91 6.51
CA SER A 85 -1.77 -12.68 7.27
C SER A 85 -2.21 -11.42 6.52
N ARG A 86 -2.45 -11.51 5.21
CA ARG A 86 -2.86 -10.38 4.39
C ARG A 86 -4.33 -10.43 3.99
N LYS A 87 -5.04 -11.52 4.28
CA LYS A 87 -6.47 -11.64 3.94
C LYS A 87 -7.28 -10.63 4.75
N GLY A 88 -8.05 -9.82 4.04
CA GLY A 88 -8.82 -8.72 4.63
C GLY A 88 -8.23 -7.33 4.33
N GLU A 89 -6.98 -7.24 3.86
CA GLU A 89 -6.40 -5.95 3.46
C GLU A 89 -7.24 -5.27 2.38
N GLU A 90 -7.84 -6.05 1.49
CA GLU A 90 -8.66 -5.58 0.38
C GLU A 90 -9.98 -4.94 0.81
N ASP A 91 -10.44 -5.20 2.03
CA ASP A 91 -11.78 -4.75 2.48
C ASP A 91 -11.95 -3.24 2.45
N LYS A 92 -10.89 -2.49 2.73
CA LYS A 92 -10.95 -1.03 2.80
C LYS A 92 -10.68 -0.34 1.46
N ILE A 93 -10.11 -1.05 0.49
CA ILE A 93 -9.71 -0.43 -0.77
C ILE A 93 -10.90 -0.17 -1.69
N THR A 94 -11.95 -0.96 -1.58
CA THR A 94 -13.14 -0.82 -2.42
C THR A 94 -13.75 0.57 -2.31
N GLY A 95 -13.91 1.07 -1.08
CA GLY A 95 -14.47 2.40 -0.84
C GLY A 95 -13.60 3.52 -1.41
N VAL A 96 -12.28 3.37 -1.31
CA VAL A 96 -11.34 4.36 -1.87
C VAL A 96 -11.40 4.36 -3.39
N LEU A 97 -11.39 3.17 -4.01
CA LEU A 97 -11.42 3.04 -5.47
C LEU A 97 -12.74 3.53 -6.05
N ALA A 98 -13.83 3.46 -5.30
CA ALA A 98 -15.14 3.95 -5.75
C ALA A 98 -15.11 5.45 -6.08
N ASP A 99 -14.16 6.22 -5.56
CA ASP A 99 -13.99 7.62 -5.86
C ASP A 99 -13.39 7.85 -7.26
N TYR A 100 -12.81 6.83 -7.87
CA TYR A 100 -12.12 6.90 -9.14
C TYR A 100 -12.81 6.11 -10.27
N TYR A 101 -13.71 5.20 -9.92
CA TYR A 101 -14.42 4.32 -10.86
C TYR A 101 -15.91 4.35 -10.61
N ASP A 102 -16.66 4.22 -11.66
CA ASP A 102 -18.12 4.14 -11.59
C ASP A 102 -18.62 2.80 -11.06
#